data_ac6695e8d63cf2cb0f3cb02c19584184
#
_entry.id   ac6695e8d63cf2cb0f3cb02c19584184
#
_cell.length_a   1.000
_cell.length_b   1.000
_cell.length_c   1.000
_cell.angle_alpha   90.00
_cell.angle_beta   90.00
_cell.angle_gamma   90.00
#
_symmetry.space_group_name_H-M   'P 1'
#
loop_
_entity.id
_entity.type
_entity.pdbx_description
1 polymer ?
#
loop_
_entity_poly.entity_id
_entity_poly.type
_entity_poly.pdbx_seq_one_letter_code
_entity_poly.pdbx_strand_id
1 'polypeptide(L)'
;MPVSIAVLAKQVIDPEMPMAAFRIDADAKAVVPPSNIPPVVNGFDENAVEAALQIKDSQEASITVISTGTSFALDVMKKPLSMGADELVLLQDDAFENSIDSFFTAQLLAAAIRKLGGFDLIICGRQASDWDNAQVPLGVAEILGLSCVSLGKKVGIMDGKVSVERITNDGYEVVEAPLPALVTVSNELGQPRYPTLRGIMAATRKRPTIWTSADLDADASQLEPRVTLQELFVPVRDQQCEIIEGDDAADAGRQLALKLREAKLI
;
A
#
# COMPACT_ATOMS: atom_id res chain seq x y z
N MET A 1 -11.26 -16.83 20.96
CA MET A 1 -11.72 -16.80 19.55
C MET A 1 -10.50 -16.50 18.72
N PRO A 2 -10.38 -17.01 17.49
CA PRO A 2 -9.29 -16.64 16.59
C PRO A 2 -9.29 -15.13 16.36
N VAL A 3 -8.12 -14.54 16.22
CA VAL A 3 -7.97 -13.12 15.92
C VAL A 3 -8.40 -12.87 14.48
N SER A 4 -9.29 -11.90 14.26
CA SER A 4 -9.73 -11.49 12.93
C SER A 4 -8.86 -10.33 12.41
N ILE A 5 -8.20 -10.55 11.26
CA ILE A 5 -7.27 -9.57 10.67
C ILE A 5 -7.76 -9.18 9.29
N ALA A 6 -7.90 -7.88 9.04
CA ALA A 6 -8.05 -7.35 7.69
C ALA A 6 -6.70 -6.88 7.16
N VAL A 7 -6.40 -7.17 5.90
CA VAL A 7 -5.27 -6.58 5.18
C VAL A 7 -5.80 -5.77 4.02
N LEU A 8 -5.49 -4.47 3.99
CA LEU A 8 -5.83 -3.62 2.86
C LEU A 8 -4.71 -3.71 1.82
N ALA A 9 -5.04 -4.08 0.60
CA ALA A 9 -4.07 -4.28 -0.47
C ALA A 9 -4.52 -3.60 -1.76
N LYS A 10 -3.58 -2.96 -2.46
CA LYS A 10 -3.83 -2.25 -3.71
C LYS A 10 -3.18 -2.96 -4.89
N GLN A 11 -3.91 -3.08 -6.00
CA GLN A 11 -3.32 -3.38 -7.29
C GLN A 11 -2.71 -2.11 -7.86
N VAL A 12 -1.44 -2.18 -8.26
CA VAL A 12 -0.70 -1.04 -8.84
C VAL A 12 -0.02 -1.47 -10.14
N ILE A 13 0.33 -0.50 -10.96
CA ILE A 13 1.25 -0.73 -12.08
C ILE A 13 2.60 -1.15 -11.49
N ASP A 14 3.26 -2.10 -12.14
CA ASP A 14 4.56 -2.59 -11.68
C ASP A 14 5.58 -1.43 -11.60
N PRO A 15 6.04 -1.04 -10.40
CA PRO A 15 7.00 0.05 -10.26
C PRO A 15 8.38 -0.26 -10.84
N GLU A 16 8.69 -1.55 -11.07
CA GLU A 16 9.94 -1.99 -11.69
C GLU A 16 9.86 -2.03 -13.22
N MET A 17 8.73 -1.62 -13.82
CA MET A 17 8.62 -1.59 -15.27
C MET A 17 9.65 -0.63 -15.90
N PRO A 18 10.21 -0.95 -17.07
CA PRO A 18 11.13 -0.07 -17.76
C PRO A 18 10.48 1.29 -18.07
N MET A 19 11.18 2.40 -17.80
CA MET A 19 10.69 3.75 -18.12
C MET A 19 10.24 3.92 -19.57
N ALA A 20 10.83 3.18 -20.51
CA ALA A 20 10.41 3.19 -21.90
C ALA A 20 9.00 2.64 -22.14
N ALA A 21 8.45 1.86 -21.19
CA ALA A 21 7.08 1.36 -21.24
C ALA A 21 6.09 2.29 -20.53
N PHE A 22 6.56 3.25 -19.74
CA PHE A 22 5.71 4.20 -19.03
C PHE A 22 5.13 5.25 -19.99
N ARG A 23 3.83 5.33 -20.04
CA ARG A 23 3.09 6.30 -20.89
C ARG A 23 1.95 6.92 -20.11
N ILE A 24 1.70 8.19 -20.39
CA ILE A 24 0.58 8.94 -19.86
C ILE A 24 -0.37 9.29 -21.00
N ASP A 25 -1.65 9.08 -20.80
CA ASP A 25 -2.72 9.70 -21.55
C ASP A 25 -3.08 11.01 -20.84
N ALA A 26 -2.66 12.13 -21.43
CA ALA A 26 -2.87 13.45 -20.83
C ALA A 26 -4.36 13.87 -20.85
N ASP A 27 -5.12 13.43 -21.85
CA ASP A 27 -6.55 13.75 -21.96
C ASP A 27 -7.37 12.95 -20.92
N ALA A 28 -7.06 11.67 -20.78
CA ALA A 28 -7.65 10.82 -19.76
C ALA A 28 -7.06 11.07 -18.36
N LYS A 29 -5.96 11.81 -18.25
CA LYS A 29 -5.20 12.05 -17.00
C LYS A 29 -4.85 10.74 -16.28
N ALA A 30 -4.45 9.74 -17.04
CA ALA A 30 -4.21 8.41 -16.55
C ALA A 30 -2.87 7.83 -17.05
N VAL A 31 -2.27 6.96 -16.28
CA VAL A 31 -1.17 6.14 -16.77
C VAL A 31 -1.74 5.03 -17.64
N VAL A 32 -1.22 4.88 -18.86
CA VAL A 32 -1.63 3.82 -19.78
C VAL A 32 -0.99 2.50 -19.34
N PRO A 33 -1.78 1.50 -18.93
CA PRO A 33 -1.23 0.20 -18.52
C PRO A 33 -0.50 -0.43 -19.71
N PRO A 34 0.76 -0.87 -19.54
CA PRO A 34 1.48 -1.56 -20.62
C PRO A 34 0.84 -2.93 -20.91
N SER A 35 0.62 -3.23 -22.19
CA SER A 35 -0.09 -4.45 -22.61
C SER A 35 0.63 -5.77 -22.30
N ASN A 36 1.93 -5.71 -22.08
CA ASN A 36 2.82 -6.87 -21.88
C ASN A 36 3.41 -6.97 -20.47
N ILE A 37 3.08 -6.06 -19.57
CA ILE A 37 3.54 -6.06 -18.18
C ILE A 37 2.27 -6.07 -17.30
N PRO A 38 2.01 -7.16 -16.57
CA PRO A 38 0.84 -7.23 -15.69
C PRO A 38 1.00 -6.27 -14.51
N PRO A 39 -0.10 -5.80 -13.92
CA PRO A 39 -0.03 -5.10 -12.64
C PRO A 39 0.49 -6.04 -11.54
N VAL A 40 0.81 -5.46 -10.39
CA VAL A 40 1.26 -6.21 -9.22
C VAL A 40 0.45 -5.82 -7.98
N VAL A 41 0.51 -6.61 -6.93
CA VAL A 41 0.10 -6.15 -5.59
C VAL A 41 1.16 -5.17 -5.09
N ASN A 42 0.75 -4.04 -4.54
CA ASN A 42 1.68 -3.07 -3.97
C ASN A 42 2.64 -3.74 -2.96
N GLY A 43 3.95 -3.50 -3.11
CA GLY A 43 4.98 -4.18 -2.31
C GLY A 43 4.84 -3.97 -0.81
N PHE A 44 4.44 -2.76 -0.36
CA PHE A 44 4.17 -2.51 1.06
C PHE A 44 2.95 -3.28 1.57
N ASP A 45 1.97 -3.58 0.71
CA ASP A 45 0.82 -4.38 1.09
C ASP A 45 1.17 -5.87 1.13
N GLU A 46 2.12 -6.32 0.34
CA GLU A 46 2.70 -7.67 0.49
C GLU A 46 3.40 -7.83 1.85
N ASN A 47 4.09 -6.78 2.33
CA ASN A 47 4.61 -6.75 3.69
C ASN A 47 3.48 -6.79 4.74
N ALA A 48 2.34 -6.13 4.48
CA ALA A 48 1.17 -6.19 5.36
C ALA A 48 0.57 -7.60 5.42
N VAL A 49 0.50 -8.31 4.29
CA VAL A 49 0.11 -9.73 4.24
C VAL A 49 1.09 -10.58 5.06
N GLU A 50 2.39 -10.37 4.90
CA GLU A 50 3.42 -11.11 5.65
C GLU A 50 3.29 -10.86 7.16
N ALA A 51 3.08 -9.61 7.60
CA ALA A 51 2.86 -9.31 9.01
C ALA A 51 1.65 -10.05 9.59
N ALA A 52 0.54 -10.10 8.84
CA ALA A 52 -0.64 -10.87 9.24
C ALA A 52 -0.36 -12.38 9.31
N LEU A 53 0.41 -12.90 8.37
CA LEU A 53 0.81 -14.32 8.36
C LEU A 53 1.74 -14.67 9.50
N GLN A 54 2.67 -13.81 9.90
CA GLN A 54 3.53 -13.99 11.07
C GLN A 54 2.70 -14.07 12.37
N ILE A 55 1.65 -13.27 12.49
CA ILE A 55 0.70 -13.39 13.60
C ILE A 55 -0.02 -14.74 13.54
N LYS A 56 -0.53 -15.13 12.36
CA LYS A 56 -1.22 -16.42 12.15
C LYS A 56 -0.34 -17.62 12.41
N ASP A 57 0.97 -17.52 12.19
CA ASP A 57 1.94 -18.58 12.51
C ASP A 57 2.13 -18.76 14.05
N SER A 58 1.89 -17.70 14.83
CA SER A 58 2.09 -17.69 16.27
C SER A 58 0.82 -17.99 17.07
N GLN A 59 -0.35 -17.74 16.50
CA GLN A 59 -1.65 -17.95 17.15
C GLN A 59 -2.76 -18.15 16.13
N GLU A 60 -3.92 -18.64 16.57
CA GLU A 60 -5.07 -18.81 15.69
C GLU A 60 -5.60 -17.47 15.19
N ALA A 61 -5.57 -17.26 13.88
CA ALA A 61 -6.04 -16.04 13.23
C ALA A 61 -6.67 -16.33 11.86
N SER A 62 -7.64 -15.48 11.46
CA SER A 62 -8.21 -15.44 10.12
C SER A 62 -7.82 -14.14 9.42
N ILE A 63 -7.46 -14.23 8.14
CA ILE A 63 -6.96 -13.09 7.35
C ILE A 63 -7.88 -12.86 6.16
N THR A 64 -8.52 -11.70 6.10
CA THR A 64 -9.32 -11.23 4.96
C THR A 64 -8.59 -10.09 4.26
N VAL A 65 -8.29 -10.26 2.98
CA VAL A 65 -7.68 -9.20 2.15
C VAL A 65 -8.79 -8.40 1.48
N ILE A 66 -8.70 -7.07 1.54
CA ILE A 66 -9.69 -6.15 0.97
C ILE A 66 -9.00 -5.21 -0.01
N SER A 67 -9.58 -5.01 -1.18
CA SER A 67 -9.10 -4.08 -2.20
C SER A 67 -10.25 -3.31 -2.83
N THR A 68 -9.97 -2.11 -3.35
CA THR A 68 -10.94 -1.31 -4.11
C THR A 68 -10.35 -0.83 -5.43
N GLY A 69 -11.18 -0.80 -6.47
CA GLY A 69 -10.79 -0.36 -7.81
C GLY A 69 -11.89 -0.57 -8.85
N THR A 70 -11.67 -0.11 -10.08
CA THR A 70 -12.60 -0.29 -11.20
C THR A 70 -12.49 -1.68 -11.81
N SER A 71 -11.29 -2.26 -11.81
CA SER A 71 -11.02 -3.58 -12.38
C SER A 71 -9.83 -4.24 -11.70
N PHE A 72 -9.81 -5.57 -11.72
CA PHE A 72 -8.74 -6.35 -11.10
C PHE A 72 -8.21 -7.45 -12.01
N ALA A 73 -6.89 -7.59 -12.06
CA ALA A 73 -6.22 -8.79 -12.54
C ALA A 73 -6.32 -9.87 -11.46
N LEU A 74 -7.31 -10.76 -11.55
CA LEU A 74 -7.62 -11.73 -10.50
C LEU A 74 -6.44 -12.63 -10.14
N ASP A 75 -5.60 -13.00 -11.10
CA ASP A 75 -4.41 -13.81 -10.84
C ASP A 75 -3.41 -13.09 -9.96
N VAL A 76 -3.30 -11.77 -10.11
CA VAL A 76 -2.47 -10.90 -9.27
C VAL A 76 -3.08 -10.77 -7.89
N MET A 77 -4.37 -10.40 -7.80
CA MET A 77 -5.03 -10.17 -6.51
C MET A 77 -5.23 -11.44 -5.67
N LYS A 78 -5.09 -12.62 -6.26
CA LYS A 78 -5.04 -13.89 -5.53
C LYS A 78 -3.67 -14.22 -4.94
N LYS A 79 -2.63 -13.42 -5.18
CA LYS A 79 -1.30 -13.64 -4.59
C LYS A 79 -1.34 -13.73 -3.05
N PRO A 80 -2.01 -12.83 -2.31
CA PRO A 80 -2.17 -12.96 -0.87
C PRO A 80 -2.80 -14.29 -0.41
N LEU A 81 -3.82 -14.77 -1.15
CA LEU A 81 -4.43 -16.07 -0.87
C LEU A 81 -3.42 -17.22 -1.05
N SER A 82 -2.55 -17.12 -2.06
CA SER A 82 -1.51 -18.11 -2.32
C SER A 82 -0.38 -18.08 -1.28
N MET A 83 -0.18 -16.95 -0.61
CA MET A 83 0.74 -16.80 0.52
C MET A 83 0.16 -17.39 1.82
N GLY A 84 -1.16 -17.46 1.98
CA GLY A 84 -1.80 -18.08 3.13
C GLY A 84 -2.96 -17.29 3.76
N ALA A 85 -3.39 -16.19 3.14
CA ALA A 85 -4.62 -15.49 3.53
C ALA A 85 -5.86 -16.36 3.26
N ASP A 86 -6.92 -16.12 4.02
CA ASP A 86 -8.10 -16.98 4.01
C ASP A 86 -9.13 -16.51 2.99
N GLU A 87 -9.38 -15.21 2.92
CA GLU A 87 -10.43 -14.62 2.08
C GLU A 87 -9.92 -13.41 1.30
N LEU A 88 -10.62 -13.10 0.20
CA LEU A 88 -10.39 -11.93 -0.65
C LEU A 88 -11.72 -11.27 -0.96
N VAL A 89 -11.83 -10.00 -0.64
CA VAL A 89 -12.98 -9.14 -0.93
C VAL A 89 -12.53 -8.02 -1.85
N LEU A 90 -13.19 -7.89 -2.99
CA LEU A 90 -12.90 -6.88 -4.00
C LEU A 90 -14.10 -5.93 -4.11
N LEU A 91 -13.87 -4.66 -3.85
CA LEU A 91 -14.81 -3.59 -4.11
C LEU A 91 -14.58 -3.16 -5.57
N GLN A 92 -15.43 -3.61 -6.48
CA GLN A 92 -15.25 -3.41 -7.91
C GLN A 92 -16.45 -2.72 -8.53
N ASP A 93 -16.26 -1.47 -8.94
CA ASP A 93 -17.30 -0.65 -9.60
C ASP A 93 -16.62 0.48 -10.38
N ASP A 94 -17.18 0.88 -11.51
CA ASP A 94 -16.72 2.05 -12.27
C ASP A 94 -16.83 3.35 -11.43
N ALA A 95 -17.78 3.40 -10.50
CA ALA A 95 -17.92 4.50 -9.54
C ALA A 95 -16.72 4.64 -8.58
N PHE A 96 -15.84 3.65 -8.50
CA PHE A 96 -14.64 3.68 -7.64
C PHE A 96 -13.39 4.23 -8.35
N GLU A 97 -13.59 4.87 -9.50
CA GLU A 97 -12.53 5.52 -10.27
C GLU A 97 -12.07 6.84 -9.63
N ASN A 98 -11.40 6.77 -8.51
CA ASN A 98 -10.72 7.94 -7.95
C ASN A 98 -9.56 7.56 -7.02
N SER A 99 -8.58 6.86 -7.54
CA SER A 99 -7.44 6.36 -6.78
C SER A 99 -6.54 7.45 -6.17
N ILE A 100 -6.65 8.70 -6.64
CA ILE A 100 -5.89 9.83 -6.09
C ILE A 100 -6.54 10.40 -4.83
N ASP A 101 -7.86 10.26 -4.68
CA ASP A 101 -8.59 10.76 -3.52
C ASP A 101 -8.50 9.76 -2.36
N SER A 102 -7.56 10.02 -1.46
CA SER A 102 -7.33 9.17 -0.29
C SER A 102 -8.53 9.16 0.67
N PHE A 103 -9.29 10.26 0.75
CA PHE A 103 -10.50 10.32 1.58
C PHE A 103 -11.59 9.40 1.02
N PHE A 104 -11.88 9.50 -0.27
CA PHE A 104 -12.86 8.65 -0.95
C PHE A 104 -12.51 7.16 -0.78
N THR A 105 -11.24 6.81 -1.05
CA THR A 105 -10.76 5.43 -0.88
C THR A 105 -10.90 4.94 0.57
N ALA A 106 -10.59 5.79 1.55
CA ALA A 106 -10.73 5.44 2.97
C ALA A 106 -12.19 5.21 3.37
N GLN A 107 -13.13 5.99 2.85
CA GLN A 107 -14.57 5.80 3.08
C GLN A 107 -15.07 4.46 2.53
N LEU A 108 -14.68 4.11 1.29
CA LEU A 108 -15.04 2.83 0.68
C LEU A 108 -14.53 1.65 1.51
N LEU A 109 -13.26 1.68 1.89
CA LEU A 109 -12.65 0.61 2.68
C LEU A 109 -13.27 0.52 4.09
N ALA A 110 -13.53 1.65 4.74
CA ALA A 110 -14.19 1.67 6.04
C ALA A 110 -15.63 1.12 5.98
N ALA A 111 -16.38 1.44 4.91
CA ALA A 111 -17.71 0.87 4.69
C ALA A 111 -17.66 -0.66 4.52
N ALA A 112 -16.70 -1.17 3.74
CA ALA A 112 -16.50 -2.60 3.57
C ALA A 112 -16.12 -3.30 4.89
N ILE A 113 -15.25 -2.70 5.69
CA ILE A 113 -14.84 -3.23 7.00
C ILE A 113 -16.06 -3.31 7.94
N ARG A 114 -16.89 -2.27 7.98
CA ARG A 114 -18.13 -2.29 8.76
C ARG A 114 -19.09 -3.38 8.31
N LYS A 115 -19.27 -3.54 6.99
CA LYS A 115 -20.12 -4.57 6.39
C LYS A 115 -19.65 -5.99 6.72
N LEU A 116 -18.34 -6.20 6.85
CA LEU A 116 -17.74 -7.46 7.28
C LEU A 116 -17.86 -7.72 8.79
N GLY A 117 -18.40 -6.79 9.57
CA GLY A 117 -18.59 -6.92 11.00
C GLY A 117 -17.43 -6.40 11.86
N GLY A 118 -16.43 -5.75 11.22
CA GLY A 118 -15.23 -5.26 11.88
C GLY A 118 -14.15 -6.34 12.04
N PHE A 119 -12.99 -5.92 12.48
CA PHE A 119 -11.82 -6.77 12.68
C PHE A 119 -11.10 -6.36 13.97
N ASP A 120 -10.41 -7.32 14.60
CA ASP A 120 -9.56 -7.02 15.76
C ASP A 120 -8.33 -6.21 15.35
N LEU A 121 -7.75 -6.52 14.18
CA LEU A 121 -6.59 -5.82 13.67
C LEU A 121 -6.74 -5.54 12.17
N ILE A 122 -6.41 -4.33 11.75
CA ILE A 122 -6.28 -3.95 10.34
C ILE A 122 -4.81 -3.68 10.08
N ILE A 123 -4.24 -4.32 9.06
CA ILE A 123 -2.85 -4.10 8.65
C ILE A 123 -2.82 -3.60 7.21
N CYS A 124 -2.03 -2.56 6.95
CA CYS A 124 -1.87 -1.94 5.65
C CYS A 124 -0.39 -1.71 5.34
N GLY A 125 -0.03 -1.64 4.09
CA GLY A 125 1.21 -1.00 3.69
C GLY A 125 1.22 0.48 4.08
N ARG A 126 2.41 1.04 4.34
CA ARG A 126 2.54 2.46 4.71
C ARG A 126 2.02 3.41 3.61
N GLN A 127 2.12 2.99 2.35
CA GLN A 127 1.75 3.76 1.16
C GLN A 127 1.61 2.84 -0.05
N ALA A 128 1.03 3.34 -1.15
CA ALA A 128 1.02 2.66 -2.44
C ALA A 128 2.03 3.29 -3.38
N SER A 129 2.80 2.49 -4.12
CA SER A 129 3.93 2.90 -4.97
C SER A 129 3.54 3.73 -6.20
N ASP A 130 2.25 3.84 -6.50
CA ASP A 130 1.75 4.63 -7.63
C ASP A 130 1.58 6.14 -7.31
N TRP A 131 1.11 6.48 -6.12
CA TRP A 131 0.85 7.87 -5.70
C TRP A 131 1.62 8.30 -4.45
N ASP A 132 2.13 7.38 -3.65
CA ASP A 132 2.87 7.63 -2.40
C ASP A 132 2.16 8.54 -1.39
N ASN A 133 0.84 8.61 -1.40
CA ASN A 133 0.07 9.52 -0.55
C ASN A 133 0.17 9.21 0.94
N ALA A 134 0.33 7.95 1.33
CA ALA A 134 0.42 7.46 2.73
C ALA A 134 -0.75 7.88 3.64
N GLN A 135 -1.93 8.17 3.09
CA GLN A 135 -3.08 8.77 3.81
C GLN A 135 -4.23 7.78 4.05
N VAL A 136 -4.45 6.84 3.12
CA VAL A 136 -5.62 5.94 3.17
C VAL A 136 -5.71 5.17 4.48
N PRO A 137 -4.65 4.52 4.99
CA PRO A 137 -4.72 3.81 6.27
C PRO A 137 -5.11 4.71 7.44
N LEU A 138 -4.53 5.92 7.50
CA LEU A 138 -4.83 6.89 8.56
C LEU A 138 -6.28 7.35 8.49
N GLY A 139 -6.80 7.61 7.27
CA GLY A 139 -8.20 7.94 7.05
C GLY A 139 -9.15 6.82 7.49
N VAL A 140 -8.82 5.55 7.16
CA VAL A 140 -9.60 4.39 7.61
C VAL A 140 -9.62 4.30 9.13
N ALA A 141 -8.49 4.48 9.81
CA ALA A 141 -8.42 4.44 11.26
C ALA A 141 -9.29 5.54 11.90
N GLU A 142 -9.22 6.77 11.39
CA GLU A 142 -10.02 7.90 11.87
C GLU A 142 -11.52 7.66 11.66
N ILE A 143 -11.93 7.23 10.46
CA ILE A 143 -13.34 6.95 10.14
C ILE A 143 -13.93 5.83 11.01
N LEU A 144 -13.12 4.84 11.37
CA LEU A 144 -13.53 3.71 12.21
C LEU A 144 -13.33 3.96 13.71
N GLY A 145 -12.68 5.06 14.09
CA GLY A 145 -12.39 5.40 15.50
C GLY A 145 -11.37 4.45 16.13
N LEU A 146 -10.39 3.99 15.36
CA LEU A 146 -9.37 3.02 15.78
C LEU A 146 -8.06 3.70 16.19
N SER A 147 -7.38 3.12 17.19
CA SER A 147 -5.98 3.46 17.43
C SER A 147 -5.14 3.11 16.20
N CYS A 148 -4.23 4.01 15.80
CA CYS A 148 -3.36 3.80 14.64
C CYS A 148 -1.90 3.86 15.04
N VAL A 149 -1.13 2.80 14.68
CA VAL A 149 0.33 2.78 14.83
C VAL A 149 0.96 2.64 13.43
N SER A 150 1.72 3.65 13.02
CA SER A 150 2.32 3.69 11.68
C SER A 150 3.77 3.20 11.66
N LEU A 151 4.25 2.77 10.47
CA LEU A 151 5.65 2.43 10.19
C LEU A 151 6.19 1.26 11.01
N GLY A 152 5.39 0.21 11.18
CA GLY A 152 5.80 -1.01 11.85
C GLY A 152 6.81 -1.82 11.02
N LYS A 153 7.90 -2.25 11.65
CA LYS A 153 8.83 -3.26 11.11
C LYS A 153 8.62 -4.64 11.75
N LYS A 154 7.82 -4.70 12.82
CA LYS A 154 7.40 -5.94 13.47
C LYS A 154 6.07 -5.71 14.16
N VAL A 155 5.17 -6.67 14.04
CA VAL A 155 3.82 -6.60 14.61
C VAL A 155 3.52 -7.90 15.34
N GLY A 156 3.01 -7.81 16.55
CA GLY A 156 2.58 -8.95 17.34
C GLY A 156 1.33 -8.61 18.15
N ILE A 157 0.62 -9.64 18.60
CA ILE A 157 -0.55 -9.49 19.48
C ILE A 157 -0.30 -10.26 20.75
N MET A 158 -0.51 -9.61 21.89
CA MET A 158 -0.41 -10.20 23.22
C MET A 158 -1.38 -9.48 24.18
N ASP A 159 -2.09 -10.25 25.01
CA ASP A 159 -2.97 -9.74 26.07
C ASP A 159 -4.02 -8.71 25.59
N GLY A 160 -4.61 -8.92 24.40
CA GLY A 160 -5.63 -8.03 23.83
C GLY A 160 -5.09 -6.70 23.30
N LYS A 161 -3.78 -6.60 23.11
CA LYS A 161 -3.10 -5.44 22.54
C LYS A 161 -2.28 -5.85 21.33
N VAL A 162 -2.14 -4.93 20.38
CA VAL A 162 -1.10 -5.01 19.36
C VAL A 162 0.17 -4.34 19.88
N SER A 163 1.32 -5.01 19.70
CA SER A 163 2.65 -4.47 19.97
C SER A 163 3.40 -4.31 18.66
N VAL A 164 3.91 -3.12 18.41
CA VAL A 164 4.55 -2.74 17.14
C VAL A 164 5.93 -2.17 17.41
N GLU A 165 6.97 -2.73 16.77
CA GLU A 165 8.27 -2.05 16.66
C GLU A 165 8.16 -1.01 15.54
N ARG A 166 7.94 0.24 15.92
CA ARG A 166 7.74 1.38 15.04
C ARG A 166 9.07 2.02 14.68
N ILE A 167 9.32 2.24 13.40
CA ILE A 167 10.56 2.84 12.90
C ILE A 167 10.61 4.33 13.23
N THR A 168 11.77 4.79 13.66
CA THR A 168 12.12 6.19 13.87
C THR A 168 13.43 6.51 13.15
N ASN A 169 13.81 7.79 13.05
CA ASN A 169 15.04 8.21 12.37
C ASN A 169 16.31 7.60 13.00
N ASP A 170 16.30 7.38 14.32
CA ASP A 170 17.47 6.92 15.09
C ASP A 170 17.36 5.44 15.53
N GLY A 171 16.35 4.70 15.03
CA GLY A 171 16.15 3.31 15.41
C GLY A 171 14.70 2.88 15.37
N TYR A 172 14.15 2.42 16.49
CA TYR A 172 12.74 2.06 16.63
C TYR A 172 12.26 2.21 18.07
N GLU A 173 10.97 2.36 18.22
CA GLU A 173 10.29 2.34 19.51
C GLU A 173 9.25 1.21 19.54
N VAL A 174 8.94 0.69 20.72
CA VAL A 174 7.87 -0.28 20.90
C VAL A 174 6.62 0.45 21.33
N VAL A 175 5.59 0.38 20.51
CA VAL A 175 4.29 1.01 20.77
C VAL A 175 3.24 -0.07 20.97
N GLU A 176 2.46 0.02 22.06
CA GLU A 176 1.32 -0.84 22.30
C GLU A 176 0.02 -0.05 22.14
N ALA A 177 -0.98 -0.68 21.50
CA ALA A 177 -2.32 -0.15 21.39
C ALA A 177 -3.36 -1.24 21.71
N PRO A 178 -4.49 -0.88 22.36
CA PRO A 178 -5.58 -1.84 22.57
C PRO A 178 -6.21 -2.23 21.22
N LEU A 179 -6.66 -3.48 21.11
CA LEU A 179 -7.50 -3.92 20.00
C LEU A 179 -8.96 -3.45 20.21
N PRO A 180 -9.70 -3.08 19.16
CA PRO A 180 -9.26 -3.08 17.76
C PRO A 180 -8.33 -1.93 17.41
N ALA A 181 -7.40 -2.18 16.47
CA ALA A 181 -6.41 -1.20 16.05
C ALA A 181 -6.09 -1.30 14.55
N LEU A 182 -5.46 -0.26 14.00
CA LEU A 182 -4.89 -0.27 12.66
C LEU A 182 -3.37 -0.07 12.75
N VAL A 183 -2.62 -0.85 11.97
CA VAL A 183 -1.16 -0.77 11.88
C VAL A 183 -0.75 -0.59 10.42
N THR A 184 0.15 0.35 10.14
CA THR A 184 0.83 0.37 8.84
C THR A 184 2.22 -0.22 8.97
N VAL A 185 2.62 -1.01 7.98
CA VAL A 185 3.94 -1.64 7.93
C VAL A 185 4.74 -1.16 6.72
N SER A 186 6.03 -1.34 6.81
CA SER A 186 7.01 -0.87 5.85
C SER A 186 7.91 -2.04 5.41
N ASN A 187 8.72 -1.83 4.38
CA ASN A 187 9.63 -2.84 3.84
C ASN A 187 10.73 -3.29 4.84
N GLU A 188 10.96 -2.54 5.90
CA GLU A 188 11.85 -2.94 7.01
C GLU A 188 11.30 -4.12 7.82
N LEU A 189 10.05 -4.52 7.62
CA LEU A 189 9.49 -5.79 8.13
C LEU A 189 10.27 -6.99 7.59
N GLY A 190 10.92 -6.83 6.45
CA GLY A 190 11.65 -7.88 5.75
C GLY A 190 10.92 -8.35 4.49
N GLN A 191 11.51 -9.35 3.83
CA GLN A 191 10.97 -9.85 2.58
C GLN A 191 9.75 -10.75 2.83
N PRO A 192 8.60 -10.49 2.17
CA PRO A 192 7.44 -11.36 2.26
C PRO A 192 7.76 -12.78 1.77
N ARG A 193 7.12 -13.78 2.38
CA ARG A 193 7.27 -15.18 1.95
C ARG A 193 6.77 -15.40 0.53
N TYR A 194 7.44 -16.28 -0.19
CA TYR A 194 6.97 -16.73 -1.49
C TYR A 194 5.78 -17.69 -1.36
N PRO A 195 4.79 -17.60 -2.27
CA PRO A 195 3.72 -18.59 -2.36
C PRO A 195 4.28 -20.00 -2.56
N THR A 196 3.73 -20.98 -1.85
CA THR A 196 4.02 -22.39 -2.12
C THR A 196 3.18 -22.88 -3.30
N LEU A 197 3.65 -23.93 -4.02
CA LEU A 197 2.88 -24.56 -5.09
C LEU A 197 1.48 -25.00 -4.60
N ARG A 198 1.38 -25.55 -3.41
CA ARG A 198 0.11 -25.92 -2.77
C ARG A 198 -0.77 -24.71 -2.51
N GLY A 199 -0.19 -23.60 -2.05
CA GLY A 199 -0.89 -22.33 -1.84
C GLY A 199 -1.46 -21.76 -3.14
N ILE A 200 -0.67 -21.77 -4.23
CA ILE A 200 -1.11 -21.35 -5.56
C ILE A 200 -2.31 -22.18 -6.04
N MET A 201 -2.21 -23.51 -5.94
CA MET A 201 -3.31 -24.41 -6.33
C MET A 201 -4.57 -24.20 -5.48
N ALA A 202 -4.41 -23.92 -4.17
CA ALA A 202 -5.54 -23.63 -3.30
C ALA A 202 -6.19 -22.29 -3.64
N ALA A 203 -5.41 -21.24 -3.88
CA ALA A 203 -5.87 -19.91 -4.25
C ALA A 203 -6.64 -19.91 -5.59
N THR A 204 -6.22 -20.72 -6.56
CA THR A 204 -6.91 -20.83 -7.86
C THR A 204 -8.37 -21.26 -7.70
N ARG A 205 -8.68 -22.12 -6.71
CA ARG A 205 -10.03 -22.63 -6.43
C ARG A 205 -10.88 -21.65 -5.62
N LYS A 206 -10.27 -20.70 -4.91
CA LYS A 206 -11.00 -19.72 -4.13
C LYS A 206 -11.63 -18.67 -5.04
N ARG A 207 -12.88 -18.32 -4.77
CA ARG A 207 -13.60 -17.23 -5.45
C ARG A 207 -13.62 -16.03 -4.55
N PRO A 208 -13.10 -14.87 -5.00
CA PRO A 208 -13.22 -13.64 -4.23
C PRO A 208 -14.70 -13.24 -4.10
N THR A 209 -15.03 -12.62 -2.99
CA THR A 209 -16.29 -11.89 -2.86
C THR A 209 -16.13 -10.56 -3.61
N ILE A 210 -17.05 -10.25 -4.52
CA ILE A 210 -17.05 -9.00 -5.28
C ILE A 210 -18.26 -8.18 -4.85
N TRP A 211 -18.01 -6.94 -4.45
CA TRP A 211 -19.03 -5.96 -4.09
C TRP A 211 -18.96 -4.74 -5.00
N THR A 212 -20.11 -4.23 -5.38
CA THR A 212 -20.30 -2.97 -6.08
C THR A 212 -20.65 -1.84 -5.10
N SER A 213 -20.80 -0.64 -5.60
CA SER A 213 -21.30 0.50 -4.81
C SER A 213 -22.69 0.23 -4.21
N ALA A 214 -23.54 -0.50 -4.92
CA ALA A 214 -24.87 -0.88 -4.45
C ALA A 214 -24.85 -1.88 -3.27
N ASP A 215 -23.76 -2.62 -3.11
CA ASP A 215 -23.60 -3.58 -2.01
C ASP A 215 -23.09 -2.92 -0.72
N LEU A 216 -22.58 -1.70 -0.80
CA LEU A 216 -22.05 -0.97 0.35
C LEU A 216 -23.16 -0.09 0.98
N ASP A 217 -23.42 -0.28 2.26
CA ASP A 217 -24.29 0.62 3.06
C ASP A 217 -23.54 1.92 3.39
N ALA A 218 -23.12 2.66 2.35
CA ALA A 218 -22.42 3.92 2.51
C ALA A 218 -23.34 5.08 2.14
N ASP A 219 -23.29 6.15 2.93
CA ASP A 219 -23.98 7.39 2.59
C ASP A 219 -23.37 7.96 1.28
N ALA A 220 -24.18 8.15 0.25
CA ALA A 220 -23.75 8.66 -1.04
C ALA A 220 -22.98 9.99 -0.91
N SER A 221 -23.34 10.84 0.06
CA SER A 221 -22.62 12.10 0.32
C SER A 221 -21.19 11.90 0.86
N GLN A 222 -20.91 10.77 1.48
CA GLN A 222 -19.57 10.41 1.97
C GLN A 222 -18.69 9.80 0.86
N LEU A 223 -19.31 9.36 -0.22
CA LEU A 223 -18.64 8.81 -1.41
C LEU A 223 -18.45 9.86 -2.52
N GLU A 224 -18.66 11.14 -2.24
CA GLU A 224 -18.32 12.20 -3.20
C GLU A 224 -16.81 12.47 -3.18
N PRO A 225 -16.15 12.45 -4.36
CA PRO A 225 -14.75 12.81 -4.47
C PRO A 225 -14.49 14.25 -4.04
N ARG A 226 -13.44 14.44 -3.23
CA ARG A 226 -13.01 15.76 -2.74
C ARG A 226 -11.78 16.30 -3.46
N VAL A 227 -11.07 15.43 -4.17
CA VAL A 227 -9.86 15.76 -4.91
C VAL A 227 -10.06 15.43 -6.38
N THR A 228 -9.71 16.35 -7.26
CA THR A 228 -9.76 16.17 -8.71
C THR A 228 -8.37 16.36 -9.30
N LEU A 229 -7.89 15.36 -10.06
CA LEU A 229 -6.64 15.46 -10.80
C LEU A 229 -6.78 16.48 -11.94
N GLN A 230 -6.03 17.58 -11.87
CA GLN A 230 -6.09 18.64 -12.88
C GLN A 230 -5.28 18.28 -14.12
N GLU A 231 -4.08 17.77 -13.91
CA GLU A 231 -3.14 17.46 -14.98
C GLU A 231 -2.22 16.31 -14.55
N LEU A 232 -1.84 15.46 -15.50
CA LEU A 232 -0.85 14.41 -15.34
C LEU A 232 0.15 14.46 -16.49
N PHE A 233 1.43 14.62 -16.20
CA PHE A 233 2.48 14.75 -17.21
C PHE A 233 3.82 14.19 -16.73
N VAL A 234 4.67 13.84 -17.68
CA VAL A 234 6.08 13.50 -17.40
C VAL A 234 6.89 14.80 -17.41
N PRO A 235 7.46 15.22 -16.28
CA PRO A 235 8.25 16.44 -16.26
C PRO A 235 9.50 16.32 -17.13
N VAL A 236 9.67 17.28 -18.04
CA VAL A 236 10.91 17.41 -18.82
C VAL A 236 11.95 18.06 -17.91
N ARG A 237 13.06 17.36 -17.67
CA ARG A 237 14.18 17.90 -16.92
C ARG A 237 15.29 18.29 -17.88
N ASP A 238 15.39 19.57 -18.20
CA ASP A 238 16.51 20.17 -18.94
C ASP A 238 17.70 20.47 -18.00
N GLN A 239 17.97 19.56 -17.08
CA GLN A 239 19.12 19.71 -16.21
C GLN A 239 20.37 19.22 -16.94
N GLN A 240 21.28 20.15 -17.23
CA GLN A 240 22.62 19.81 -17.70
C GLN A 240 23.49 19.48 -16.49
N CYS A 241 24.12 18.30 -16.53
CA CYS A 241 25.10 17.92 -15.53
C CYS A 241 26.43 18.63 -15.88
N GLU A 242 26.96 19.41 -14.93
CA GLU A 242 28.30 19.96 -15.04
C GLU A 242 29.31 18.97 -14.49
N ILE A 243 30.21 18.50 -15.37
CA ILE A 243 31.28 17.60 -14.96
C ILE A 243 32.45 18.46 -14.46
N ILE A 244 32.85 18.22 -13.22
CA ILE A 244 33.99 18.90 -12.62
C ILE A 244 35.26 18.08 -12.89
N GLU A 245 36.14 18.60 -13.72
CA GLU A 245 37.43 18.01 -14.00
C GLU A 245 38.50 18.59 -13.09
N GLY A 246 39.57 17.85 -12.82
CA GLY A 246 40.74 18.24 -12.06
C GLY A 246 41.98 17.45 -12.51
N ASP A 247 43.16 17.89 -12.11
CA ASP A 247 44.44 17.22 -12.45
C ASP A 247 44.50 15.80 -11.85
N ASP A 248 43.83 15.59 -10.74
CA ASP A 248 43.59 14.31 -10.09
C ASP A 248 42.25 14.32 -9.33
N ALA A 249 41.87 13.19 -8.70
CA ALA A 249 40.64 13.04 -7.96
C ALA A 249 40.55 14.01 -6.75
N ALA A 250 41.67 14.34 -6.11
CA ALA A 250 41.71 15.26 -4.98
C ALA A 250 41.47 16.70 -5.44
N ASP A 251 42.06 17.08 -6.60
CA ASP A 251 41.84 18.39 -7.19
C ASP A 251 40.42 18.55 -7.71
N ALA A 252 39.84 17.55 -8.38
CA ALA A 252 38.44 17.55 -8.80
C ALA A 252 37.50 17.72 -7.59
N GLY A 253 37.75 17.00 -6.48
CA GLY A 253 37.03 17.14 -5.24
C GLY A 253 37.13 18.54 -4.63
N ARG A 254 38.31 19.16 -4.65
CA ARG A 254 38.55 20.53 -4.21
C ARG A 254 37.76 21.55 -5.05
N GLN A 255 37.78 21.40 -6.36
CA GLN A 255 37.03 22.26 -7.29
C GLN A 255 35.51 22.13 -7.11
N LEU A 256 35.01 20.89 -6.93
CA LEU A 256 33.61 20.65 -6.60
C LEU A 256 33.21 21.39 -5.31
N ALA A 257 34.01 21.26 -4.24
CA ALA A 257 33.72 21.94 -2.98
C ALA A 257 33.68 23.48 -3.13
N LEU A 258 34.59 24.05 -3.93
CA LEU A 258 34.60 25.48 -4.22
C LEU A 258 33.33 25.93 -4.98
N LYS A 259 32.91 25.17 -5.98
CA LYS A 259 31.68 25.45 -6.73
C LYS A 259 30.42 25.32 -5.87
N LEU A 260 30.33 24.30 -5.01
CA LEU A 260 29.20 24.16 -4.06
C LEU A 260 29.13 25.34 -3.10
N ARG A 261 30.29 25.82 -2.60
CA ARG A 261 30.39 27.02 -1.74
C ARG A 261 29.98 28.29 -2.49
N GLU A 262 30.42 28.47 -3.74
CA GLU A 262 30.04 29.62 -4.58
C GLU A 262 28.53 29.63 -4.84
N ALA A 263 27.95 28.46 -5.08
CA ALA A 263 26.51 28.26 -5.22
C ALA A 263 25.73 28.37 -3.89
N LYS A 264 26.41 28.57 -2.76
CA LYS A 264 25.83 28.61 -1.40
C LYS A 264 25.05 27.36 -1.00
N LEU A 265 25.52 26.21 -1.45
CA LEU A 265 24.95 24.90 -1.12
C LEU A 265 25.64 24.27 0.11
N ILE A 266 26.85 24.74 0.42
CA ILE A 266 27.61 24.42 1.63
C ILE A 266 28.26 25.67 2.19
#